data_df99f05c0cd092c11e32460b92295282
#
_entry.id   df99f05c0cd092c11e32460b92295282
#
_cell.length_a   1.000
_cell.length_b   1.000
_cell.length_c   1.000
_cell.angle_alpha   90.00
_cell.angle_beta   90.00
_cell.angle_gamma   90.00
#
_symmetry.space_group_name_H-M   'P 1'
#
loop_
_entity.id
_entity.type
_entity.pdbx_description
1 polymer ?
#
loop_
_entity_poly.entity_id
_entity_poly.type
_entity_poly.pdbx_seq_one_letter_code
_entity_poly.pdbx_strand_id
1 'polypeptide(L)'
;MNTIIIFDLDDTLVNCKMKIPRQTYHMLNKFKKLNYIIGIITYNFMVGVIAKETNLHKYTSHIFYKNIDRDILFEICVSQIINDYRLVNINKIYYIDDRLDNLQIIKEKNKNVITYHCSNMYNLYKFKYLI
;
A
#
# COMPACT_ATOMS: atom_id res chain seq x y z
N MET A 1 -2.93 12.11 15.21
CA MET A 1 -3.15 12.16 13.76
C MET A 1 -2.71 10.86 13.11
N ASN A 2 -3.42 10.44 12.08
CA ASN A 2 -3.22 9.13 11.47
C ASN A 2 -2.53 9.24 10.11
N THR A 3 -1.62 8.31 9.85
CA THR A 3 -0.95 8.17 8.56
C THR A 3 -1.42 6.88 7.91
N ILE A 4 -1.85 6.98 6.65
CA ILE A 4 -2.30 5.86 5.84
C ILE A 4 -1.28 5.64 4.72
N ILE A 5 -0.88 4.39 4.52
CA ILE A 5 0.06 4.02 3.46
C ILE A 5 -0.58 2.93 2.62
N ILE A 6 -0.85 3.22 1.36
CA ILE A 6 -1.44 2.28 0.42
C ILE A 6 -0.34 1.78 -0.52
N PHE A 7 -0.19 0.47 -0.62
CA PHE A 7 0.79 -0.18 -1.48
C PHE A 7 0.10 -0.89 -2.65
N ASP A 8 0.72 -0.81 -3.82
CA ASP A 8 0.54 -1.80 -4.86
C ASP A 8 1.20 -3.11 -4.42
N LEU A 9 0.80 -4.24 -5.01
CA LEU A 9 1.31 -5.55 -4.63
C LEU A 9 2.46 -6.03 -5.50
N ASP A 10 2.17 -6.35 -6.77
CA ASP A 10 3.15 -6.98 -7.66
C ASP A 10 4.27 -6.01 -8.03
N ASP A 11 5.51 -6.47 -7.91
CA ASP A 11 6.74 -5.71 -8.18
C ASP A 11 6.91 -4.46 -7.29
N THR A 12 6.08 -4.33 -6.27
CA THR A 12 6.22 -3.32 -5.22
C THR A 12 6.52 -4.00 -3.88
N LEU A 13 5.61 -4.86 -3.41
CA LEU A 13 5.80 -5.64 -2.18
C LEU A 13 6.32 -7.05 -2.45
N VAL A 14 5.81 -7.70 -3.48
CA VAL A 14 6.14 -9.12 -3.80
C VAL A 14 6.69 -9.24 -5.20
N ASN A 15 7.59 -10.21 -5.40
CA ASN A 15 8.10 -10.55 -6.72
C ASN A 15 7.25 -11.65 -7.38
N CYS A 16 7.58 -12.02 -8.61
CA CYS A 16 6.86 -13.04 -9.37
C CYS A 16 6.86 -14.44 -8.72
N LYS A 17 7.75 -14.68 -7.76
CA LYS A 17 7.84 -15.93 -6.99
C LYS A 17 7.09 -15.85 -5.66
N MET A 18 6.25 -14.86 -5.48
CA MET A 18 5.51 -14.60 -4.24
C MET A 18 6.42 -14.42 -3.02
N LYS A 19 7.56 -13.74 -3.21
CA LYS A 19 8.52 -13.46 -2.15
C LYS A 19 8.58 -11.96 -1.85
N ILE A 20 8.73 -11.64 -0.57
CA ILE A 20 8.92 -10.27 -0.09
C ILE A 20 10.36 -10.15 0.41
N PRO A 21 11.11 -9.11 -0.02
CA PRO A 21 12.45 -8.88 0.51
C PRO A 21 12.44 -8.70 2.03
N ARG A 22 13.47 -9.22 2.68
CA ARG A 22 13.60 -9.15 4.14
C ARG A 22 13.50 -7.71 4.67
N GLN A 23 14.14 -6.77 3.98
CA GLN A 23 14.13 -5.37 4.39
C GLN A 23 12.75 -4.72 4.26
N THR A 24 11.91 -5.22 3.34
CA THR A 24 10.52 -4.78 3.22
C THR A 24 9.72 -5.18 4.45
N TYR A 25 9.92 -6.38 4.97
CA TYR A 25 9.30 -6.78 6.24
C TYR A 25 9.73 -5.87 7.40
N HIS A 26 11.01 -5.49 7.46
CA HIS A 26 11.49 -4.57 8.49
C HIS A 26 10.80 -3.21 8.39
N MET A 27 10.58 -2.72 7.19
CA MET A 27 9.84 -1.48 6.95
C MET A 27 8.39 -1.61 7.43
N LEU A 28 7.70 -2.69 7.06
CA LEU A 28 6.32 -2.92 7.46
C LEU A 28 6.19 -3.03 8.99
N ASN A 29 7.13 -3.70 9.63
CA ASN A 29 7.17 -3.79 11.09
C ASN A 29 7.33 -2.42 11.74
N LYS A 30 8.18 -1.56 11.18
CA LYS A 30 8.34 -0.19 11.67
C LYS A 30 7.03 0.58 11.57
N PHE A 31 6.36 0.50 10.43
CA PHE A 31 5.08 1.19 10.23
C PHE A 31 4.02 0.72 11.22
N LYS A 32 3.97 -0.59 11.45
CA LYS A 32 3.03 -1.15 12.43
C LYS A 32 3.32 -0.63 13.84
N LYS A 33 4.58 -0.55 14.25
CA LYS A 33 4.98 -0.01 15.55
C LYS A 33 4.62 1.47 15.70
N LEU A 34 4.63 2.22 14.60
CA LEU A 34 4.25 3.63 14.59
C LEU A 34 2.73 3.83 14.47
N ASN A 35 1.97 2.74 14.44
CA ASN A 35 0.51 2.75 14.26
C ASN A 35 0.08 3.37 12.94
N TYR A 36 0.92 3.29 11.91
CA TYR A 36 0.52 3.65 10.55
C TYR A 36 -0.42 2.57 10.01
N ILE A 37 -1.42 3.00 9.28
CA ILE A 37 -2.43 2.09 8.73
C ILE A 37 -2.04 1.72 7.32
N ILE A 38 -1.91 0.43 7.07
CA ILE A 38 -1.47 -0.09 5.78
C ILE A 38 -2.67 -0.62 5.01
N GLY A 39 -2.74 -0.29 3.73
CA GLY A 39 -3.67 -0.88 2.79
C GLY A 39 -2.92 -1.40 1.56
N ILE A 40 -3.52 -2.36 0.87
CA ILE A 40 -2.98 -2.94 -0.36
C ILE A 40 -4.08 -2.94 -1.40
N ILE A 41 -3.77 -2.45 -2.60
CA ILE A 41 -4.67 -2.52 -3.74
C ILE A 41 -3.97 -3.22 -4.90
N THR A 42 -4.68 -4.07 -5.61
CA THR A 42 -4.08 -4.89 -6.65
C THR A 42 -5.10 -5.36 -7.68
N TYR A 43 -4.62 -5.65 -8.88
CA TYR A 43 -5.37 -6.36 -9.90
C TYR A 43 -5.10 -7.87 -9.89
N ASN A 44 -4.24 -8.34 -8.99
CA ASN A 44 -3.89 -9.75 -8.87
C ASN A 44 -4.94 -10.50 -8.05
N PHE A 45 -5.74 -11.34 -8.74
CA PHE A 45 -6.81 -12.10 -8.08
C PHE A 45 -6.29 -13.12 -7.07
N MET A 46 -4.98 -13.45 -7.11
CA MET A 46 -4.35 -14.37 -6.18
C MET A 46 -3.91 -13.71 -4.87
N VAL A 47 -4.27 -12.44 -4.65
CA VAL A 47 -3.79 -11.66 -3.50
C VAL A 47 -4.10 -12.33 -2.15
N GLY A 48 -5.23 -13.01 -2.04
CA GLY A 48 -5.59 -13.73 -0.80
C GLY A 48 -4.58 -14.83 -0.46
N VAL A 49 -4.18 -15.60 -1.46
CA VAL A 49 -3.17 -16.66 -1.31
C VAL A 49 -1.81 -16.05 -1.00
N ILE A 50 -1.43 -15.01 -1.76
CA ILE A 50 -0.15 -14.31 -1.58
C ILE A 50 -0.04 -13.72 -0.18
N ALA A 51 -1.10 -13.05 0.29
CA ALA A 51 -1.10 -12.44 1.61
C ALA A 51 -0.91 -13.47 2.74
N LYS A 52 -1.50 -14.64 2.58
CA LYS A 52 -1.36 -15.73 3.54
C LYS A 52 0.05 -16.32 3.51
N GLU A 53 0.55 -16.65 2.31
CA GLU A 53 1.87 -17.25 2.13
C GLU A 53 3.01 -16.33 2.58
N THR A 54 2.85 -15.02 2.40
CA THR A 54 3.86 -14.02 2.74
C THR A 54 3.65 -13.40 4.12
N ASN A 55 2.58 -13.75 4.82
CA ASN A 55 2.17 -13.14 6.09
C ASN A 55 1.82 -11.65 5.99
N LEU A 56 1.52 -11.13 4.81
CA LEU A 56 1.06 -9.74 4.66
C LEU A 56 -0.21 -9.47 5.47
N HIS A 57 -1.05 -10.48 5.66
CA HIS A 57 -2.28 -10.36 6.46
C HIS A 57 -2.01 -9.97 7.92
N LYS A 58 -0.77 -10.14 8.42
CA LYS A 58 -0.38 -9.71 9.76
C LYS A 58 -0.19 -8.20 9.87
N TYR A 59 -0.01 -7.52 8.74
CA TYR A 59 0.24 -6.08 8.68
C TYR A 59 -1.01 -5.29 8.35
N THR A 60 -1.96 -5.91 7.64
CA THR A 60 -3.20 -5.25 7.26
C THR A 60 -4.30 -6.25 6.94
N SER A 61 -5.53 -5.88 7.26
CA SER A 61 -6.75 -6.55 6.77
C SER A 61 -7.37 -5.81 5.59
N HIS A 62 -6.81 -4.65 5.20
CA HIS A 62 -7.34 -3.82 4.13
C HIS A 62 -6.61 -4.14 2.82
N ILE A 63 -6.97 -5.28 2.25
CA ILE A 63 -6.41 -5.79 1.00
C ILE A 63 -7.57 -5.88 0.00
N PHE A 64 -7.49 -5.09 -1.07
CA PHE A 64 -8.57 -4.97 -2.03
C PHE A 64 -8.11 -5.40 -3.41
N TYR A 65 -8.81 -6.37 -3.95
CA TYR A 65 -8.70 -6.80 -5.33
C TYR A 65 -9.99 -6.48 -6.06
N LYS A 66 -9.88 -5.75 -7.15
CA LYS A 66 -10.99 -5.53 -8.07
C LYS A 66 -10.46 -5.03 -9.40
N ASN A 67 -11.02 -5.53 -10.50
CA ASN A 67 -10.64 -5.08 -11.85
C ASN A 67 -11.45 -3.85 -12.23
N ILE A 68 -11.13 -2.73 -11.61
CA ILE A 68 -11.74 -1.41 -11.85
C ILE A 68 -10.62 -0.39 -11.96
N ASP A 69 -10.96 0.85 -12.31
CA ASP A 69 -9.98 1.93 -12.42
C ASP A 69 -9.19 2.08 -11.11
N ARG A 70 -7.88 2.29 -11.24
CA ARG A 70 -6.96 2.32 -10.09
C ARG A 70 -7.32 3.41 -9.09
N ASP A 71 -7.75 4.58 -9.55
CA ASP A 71 -8.16 5.68 -8.67
C ASP A 71 -9.43 5.33 -7.87
N ILE A 72 -10.36 4.60 -8.48
CA ILE A 72 -11.58 4.15 -7.80
C ILE A 72 -11.23 3.10 -6.75
N LEU A 73 -10.37 2.14 -7.08
CA LEU A 73 -9.90 1.12 -6.15
C LEU A 73 -9.18 1.75 -4.96
N PHE A 74 -8.34 2.74 -5.21
CA PHE A 74 -7.66 3.51 -4.18
C PHE A 74 -8.65 4.20 -3.24
N GLU A 75 -9.66 4.87 -3.77
CA GLU A 75 -10.69 5.56 -2.98
C GLU A 75 -11.49 4.57 -2.12
N ILE A 76 -11.83 3.41 -2.66
CA ILE A 76 -12.52 2.35 -1.91
C ILE A 76 -11.67 1.92 -0.71
N CYS A 77 -10.38 1.67 -0.92
CA CYS A 77 -9.48 1.24 0.13
C CYS A 77 -9.36 2.31 1.24
N VAL A 78 -9.10 3.55 0.86
CA VAL A 78 -8.97 4.66 1.81
C VAL A 78 -10.27 4.87 2.58
N SER A 79 -11.40 4.90 1.89
CA SER A 79 -12.72 5.09 2.52
C SER A 79 -13.02 3.97 3.52
N GLN A 80 -12.70 2.73 3.18
CA GLN A 80 -12.92 1.61 4.08
C GLN A 80 -12.03 1.70 5.32
N ILE A 81 -10.77 2.10 5.15
CA ILE A 81 -9.87 2.33 6.29
C ILE A 81 -10.42 3.43 7.21
N ILE A 82 -10.82 4.55 6.64
CA ILE A 82 -11.38 5.67 7.41
C ILE A 82 -12.61 5.22 8.19
N ASN A 83 -13.49 4.46 7.55
CA ASN A 83 -14.71 3.98 8.18
C ASN A 83 -14.41 2.96 9.28
N ASP A 84 -13.55 1.98 9.03
CA ASP A 84 -13.26 0.90 9.98
C ASP A 84 -12.55 1.40 11.23
N TYR A 85 -11.65 2.36 11.09
CA TYR A 85 -10.92 2.95 12.21
C TYR A 85 -11.57 4.22 12.76
N ARG A 86 -12.69 4.67 12.17
CA ARG A 86 -13.41 5.90 12.57
C ARG A 86 -12.49 7.11 12.63
N LEU A 87 -11.67 7.28 11.58
CA LEU A 87 -10.69 8.35 11.53
C LEU A 87 -11.35 9.71 11.29
N VAL A 88 -10.98 10.71 12.10
CA VAL A 88 -11.43 12.09 11.94
C VAL A 88 -10.32 13.01 11.47
N ASN A 89 -9.08 12.73 11.87
CA ASN A 89 -7.92 13.53 11.51
C ASN A 89 -6.89 12.66 10.82
N ILE A 90 -6.74 12.84 9.51
CA ILE A 90 -5.73 12.13 8.73
C ILE A 90 -4.57 13.08 8.48
N ASN A 91 -3.38 12.69 8.92
CA ASN A 91 -2.19 13.49 8.73
C ASN A 91 -1.72 13.44 7.28
N LYS A 92 -1.43 12.23 6.80
CA LYS A 92 -0.91 12.00 5.45
C LYS A 92 -1.43 10.70 4.89
N ILE A 93 -1.61 10.69 3.57
CA ILE A 93 -1.93 9.48 2.81
C ILE A 93 -0.85 9.32 1.74
N TYR A 94 -0.20 8.15 1.75
CA TYR A 94 0.81 7.78 0.77
C TYR A 94 0.28 6.71 -0.15
N TYR A 95 0.69 6.78 -1.41
CA TYR A 95 0.46 5.70 -2.37
C TYR A 95 1.77 5.32 -3.03
N ILE A 96 2.09 4.02 -3.02
CA ILE A 96 3.36 3.48 -3.50
C ILE A 96 3.10 2.44 -4.57
N ASP A 97 3.70 2.62 -5.74
CA ASP A 97 3.50 1.76 -6.91
C ASP A 97 4.80 1.71 -7.72
N ASP A 98 5.01 0.62 -8.46
CA ASP A 98 6.13 0.49 -9.38
C ASP A 98 5.83 1.13 -10.74
N ARG A 99 4.57 1.43 -11.04
CA ARG A 99 4.12 1.97 -12.31
C ARG A 99 3.83 3.47 -12.20
N LEU A 100 4.53 4.25 -13.01
CA LEU A 100 4.35 5.70 -13.05
C LEU A 100 2.94 6.12 -13.49
N ASP A 101 2.33 5.38 -14.41
CA ASP A 101 0.98 5.68 -14.89
C ASP A 101 -0.06 5.54 -13.77
N ASN A 102 0.08 4.53 -12.91
CA ASN A 102 -0.79 4.37 -11.74
C ASN A 102 -0.64 5.53 -10.75
N LEU A 103 0.60 5.93 -10.49
CA LEU A 103 0.88 7.06 -9.59
C LEU A 103 0.27 8.36 -10.13
N GLN A 104 0.38 8.58 -11.43
CA GLN A 104 -0.17 9.77 -12.07
C GLN A 104 -1.69 9.82 -11.96
N ILE A 105 -2.37 8.71 -12.24
CA ILE A 105 -3.83 8.61 -12.14
C ILE A 105 -4.30 8.94 -10.71
N ILE A 106 -3.65 8.36 -9.71
CA ILE A 106 -3.98 8.59 -8.30
C ILE A 106 -3.76 10.07 -7.95
N LYS A 107 -2.62 10.62 -8.35
CA LYS A 107 -2.25 12.01 -8.01
C LYS A 107 -3.19 13.04 -8.66
N GLU A 108 -3.62 12.79 -9.88
CA GLU A 108 -4.56 13.67 -10.57
C GLU A 108 -5.90 13.78 -9.87
N LYS A 109 -6.40 12.67 -9.33
CA LYS A 109 -7.69 12.62 -8.64
C LYS A 109 -7.60 12.98 -7.16
N ASN A 110 -6.41 12.85 -6.55
CA ASN A 110 -6.20 13.02 -5.11
C ASN A 110 -4.94 13.86 -4.88
N LYS A 111 -5.07 15.17 -5.03
CA LYS A 111 -3.92 16.10 -5.01
C LYS A 111 -3.14 16.10 -3.70
N ASN A 112 -3.82 15.74 -2.60
CA ASN A 112 -3.20 15.72 -1.27
C ASN A 112 -2.48 14.40 -0.96
N VAL A 113 -2.61 13.40 -1.83
CA VAL A 113 -1.92 12.12 -1.67
C VAL A 113 -0.45 12.29 -2.08
N ILE A 114 0.44 11.76 -1.27
CA ILE A 114 1.88 11.74 -1.54
C ILE A 114 2.20 10.43 -2.24
N THR A 115 2.68 10.53 -3.48
CA THR A 115 3.03 9.35 -4.26
C THR A 115 4.51 9.05 -4.16
N TYR A 116 4.85 7.77 -4.16
CA TYR A 116 6.24 7.29 -4.16
C TYR A 116 6.40 6.24 -5.24
N HIS A 117 7.34 6.47 -6.16
CA HIS A 117 7.63 5.54 -7.24
C HIS A 117 8.64 4.49 -6.77
N CYS A 118 8.19 3.25 -6.70
CA CYS A 118 9.05 2.10 -6.36
C CYS A 118 9.63 1.54 -7.65
N SER A 119 10.70 2.14 -8.17
CA SER A 119 11.36 1.69 -9.41
C SER A 119 12.06 0.35 -9.28
N ASN A 120 12.42 -0.03 -8.05
CA ASN A 120 13.03 -1.31 -7.73
C ASN A 120 12.52 -1.77 -6.37
N MET A 121 11.76 -2.86 -6.35
CA MET A 121 11.14 -3.36 -5.12
C MET A 121 12.15 -3.74 -4.04
N TYR A 122 13.37 -4.08 -4.41
CA TYR A 122 14.42 -4.42 -3.44
C TYR A 122 14.96 -3.19 -2.71
N ASN A 123 14.63 -1.99 -3.19
CA ASN A 123 14.96 -0.72 -2.55
C ASN A 123 13.75 -0.06 -1.88
N LEU A 124 12.58 -0.71 -1.88
CA LEU A 124 11.37 -0.17 -1.27
C LEU A 124 11.57 0.22 0.19
N TYR A 125 12.38 -0.54 0.93
CA TYR A 125 12.64 -0.29 2.34
C TYR A 125 13.15 1.12 2.62
N LYS A 126 13.76 1.78 1.63
CA LYS A 126 14.27 3.15 1.76
C LYS A 126 13.16 4.17 1.98
N PHE A 127 11.93 3.82 1.59
CA PHE A 127 10.77 4.69 1.81
C PHE A 127 10.60 5.04 3.29
N LYS A 128 10.94 4.13 4.20
CA LYS A 128 10.82 4.37 5.64
C LYS A 128 11.62 5.58 6.15
N TYR A 129 12.62 6.00 5.39
CA TYR A 129 13.45 7.16 5.74
C TYR A 129 12.84 8.48 5.26
N LEU A 130 11.81 8.42 4.42
CA LEU A 130 11.17 9.61 3.84
C LEU A 130 9.95 10.07 4.64
N ILE A 131 9.50 9.25 5.57
CA ILE A 131 8.27 9.54 6.31
C ILE A 131 8.43 9.42 7.82
#